data_516948292046c040d94cb32156f541c8
#
_entry.id   516948292046c040d94cb32156f541c8
#
_cell.length_a   1.000
_cell.length_b   1.000
_cell.length_c   1.000
_cell.angle_alpha   90.00
_cell.angle_beta   90.00
_cell.angle_gamma   90.00
#
_symmetry.space_group_name_H-M   'P 1'
#
loop_
_entity.id
_entity.type
_entity.pdbx_description
1 polymer ?
#
loop_
_entity_poly.entity_id
_entity_poly.type
_entity_poly.pdbx_seq_one_letter_code
_entity_poly.pdbx_strand_id
1 'polypeptide(L)'
;MIKLNSLQYSKLQNIEILNDFSLSALTPNDSFETLTLEYKKMFGFNKLKTFSFSKEGFLGLFLELKGKIAISVGESEALIEAGKLYESLGFHITWINLNKDGKVNLFELENQNIDFLFLSSYVMDTFVKTSIEEAKKLTSAKIISNASANFDKNSDVVFFDNYKLIGFNTSGVLLFNDEIFSLLEVGKIDSLAVKLCLDALKNQNFNYKLKAIFLEKLKEKLQENIYFFVNSNDTLEYSLHFGLKGIKARELIRTLALNNIFISNGEGCSLGLSKPSRIIQNMGYDEQTSRNAISFSFIDDMKNEDIEKVVDILYLKYKQIKALND
;
A
#
# COMPACT_ATOMS: atom_id res chain seq x y z
N MET A 1 -23.71 -0.99 -2.05
CA MET A 1 -22.47 -0.39 -1.56
C MET A 1 -21.36 -0.73 -2.55
N ILE A 2 -20.71 0.29 -3.12
CA ILE A 2 -19.67 0.15 -4.14
C ILE A 2 -18.35 0.59 -3.52
N LYS A 3 -17.35 -0.29 -3.48
CA LYS A 3 -16.02 -0.02 -2.92
C LYS A 3 -15.00 0.07 -4.05
N LEU A 4 -14.44 1.25 -4.26
CA LEU A 4 -13.35 1.53 -5.19
C LEU A 4 -12.05 1.91 -4.47
N ASN A 5 -11.94 1.54 -3.20
CA ASN A 5 -10.81 1.83 -2.33
C ASN A 5 -10.22 0.56 -1.69
N SER A 6 -10.33 -0.56 -2.37
CA SER A 6 -10.03 -1.89 -1.82
C SER A 6 -8.56 -2.13 -1.49
N LEU A 7 -7.64 -1.36 -2.09
CA LEU A 7 -6.20 -1.42 -1.75
C LEU A 7 -5.85 -0.58 -0.51
N GLN A 8 -6.79 0.22 -0.01
CA GLN A 8 -6.60 1.06 1.18
C GLN A 8 -7.58 0.70 2.29
N TYR A 9 -8.73 0.09 1.95
CA TYR A 9 -9.76 -0.35 2.87
C TYR A 9 -10.37 -1.66 2.38
N SER A 10 -9.90 -2.78 2.89
CA SER A 10 -10.42 -4.07 2.52
C SER A 10 -11.87 -4.29 3.00
N LYS A 11 -12.52 -5.31 2.46
CA LYS A 11 -13.78 -5.81 3.01
C LYS A 11 -13.54 -6.42 4.37
N LEU A 12 -14.43 -6.11 5.33
CA LEU A 12 -14.53 -6.87 6.55
C LEU A 12 -14.82 -8.34 6.19
N GLN A 13 -13.95 -9.23 6.63
CA GLN A 13 -14.16 -10.66 6.52
C GLN A 13 -14.93 -11.15 7.76
N ASN A 14 -15.72 -12.20 7.62
CA ASN A 14 -16.24 -12.91 8.78
C ASN A 14 -15.07 -13.55 9.51
N ILE A 15 -14.86 -13.14 10.76
CA ILE A 15 -13.79 -13.66 11.59
C ILE A 15 -14.37 -14.78 12.45
N GLU A 16 -13.96 -16.01 12.18
CA GLU A 16 -14.10 -17.10 13.12
C GLU A 16 -12.87 -17.11 14.03
N ILE A 17 -13.07 -16.75 15.30
CA ILE A 17 -12.02 -16.87 16.31
C ILE A 17 -11.99 -18.33 16.74
N LEU A 18 -11.02 -19.06 16.21
CA LEU A 18 -10.73 -20.41 16.64
C LEU A 18 -9.82 -20.34 17.88
N ASN A 19 -10.23 -21.00 18.95
CA ASN A 19 -9.47 -21.04 20.22
C ASN A 19 -8.09 -21.73 20.10
N ASP A 20 -7.81 -22.38 18.98
CA ASP A 20 -6.63 -23.22 18.75
C ASP A 20 -5.39 -22.46 18.30
N PHE A 21 -5.47 -21.11 18.17
CA PHE A 21 -4.32 -20.29 17.77
C PHE A 21 -3.47 -19.78 18.95
N SER A 22 -3.42 -20.52 20.04
CA SER A 22 -2.48 -20.22 21.11
C SER A 22 -1.08 -20.69 20.71
N LEU A 23 -0.21 -19.76 20.34
CA LEU A 23 1.20 -20.05 20.09
C LEU A 23 1.94 -20.05 21.43
N SER A 24 2.01 -21.22 22.05
CA SER A 24 2.96 -21.46 23.14
C SER A 24 4.24 -22.05 22.55
N ALA A 25 5.38 -21.40 22.81
CA ALA A 25 6.69 -21.94 22.43
C ALA A 25 7.01 -23.30 23.07
N LEU A 26 6.23 -23.69 24.08
CA LEU A 26 6.39 -24.93 24.83
C LEU A 26 5.47 -26.06 24.38
N THR A 27 4.49 -25.75 23.54
CA THR A 27 3.55 -26.74 23.00
C THR A 27 3.66 -26.76 21.49
N PRO A 28 3.97 -27.91 20.85
CA PRO A 28 3.87 -28.04 19.41
C PRO A 28 2.48 -27.61 18.96
N ASN A 29 2.42 -26.66 18.02
CA ASN A 29 1.16 -26.18 17.48
C ASN A 29 1.12 -26.48 15.98
N ASP A 30 0.50 -27.61 15.64
CA ASP A 30 0.35 -28.06 14.25
C ASP A 30 -0.33 -27.00 13.38
N SER A 31 -1.21 -26.17 13.97
CA SER A 31 -1.91 -25.11 13.25
C SER A 31 -0.98 -23.99 12.79
N PHE A 32 0.02 -23.59 13.61
CA PHE A 32 0.98 -22.55 13.22
C PHE A 32 2.00 -23.09 12.20
N GLU A 33 2.46 -24.33 12.38
CA GLU A 33 3.33 -24.98 11.39
C GLU A 33 2.62 -25.09 10.04
N THR A 34 1.34 -25.46 10.04
CA THR A 34 0.51 -25.48 8.84
C THR A 34 0.40 -24.13 8.19
N LEU A 35 0.14 -23.04 8.95
CA LEU A 35 0.12 -21.67 8.43
C LEU A 35 1.46 -21.27 7.82
N THR A 36 2.56 -21.55 8.50
CA THR A 36 3.91 -21.24 8.00
C THR A 36 4.22 -21.99 6.71
N LEU A 37 3.82 -23.27 6.61
CA LEU A 37 3.98 -24.07 5.38
C LEU A 37 3.13 -23.50 4.22
N GLU A 38 1.94 -22.97 4.50
CA GLU A 38 1.12 -22.35 3.49
C GLU A 38 1.72 -21.03 2.97
N TYR A 39 2.27 -20.19 3.85
CA TYR A 39 3.03 -19.01 3.43
C TYR A 39 4.24 -19.38 2.60
N LYS A 40 5.00 -20.40 3.02
CA LYS A 40 6.14 -20.94 2.26
C LYS A 40 5.72 -21.40 0.86
N LYS A 41 4.63 -22.14 0.76
CA LYS A 41 4.09 -22.59 -0.54
C LYS A 41 3.67 -21.45 -1.44
N MET A 42 3.11 -20.39 -0.85
CA MET A 42 2.57 -19.25 -1.59
C MET A 42 3.65 -18.25 -2.03
N PHE A 43 4.62 -17.98 -1.17
CA PHE A 43 5.59 -16.90 -1.35
C PHE A 43 7.05 -17.36 -1.40
N GLY A 44 7.38 -18.61 -1.04
CA GLY A 44 8.73 -19.15 -1.10
C GLY A 44 9.63 -18.81 0.10
N PHE A 45 9.09 -18.20 1.17
CA PHE A 45 9.84 -17.85 2.37
C PHE A 45 9.71 -18.93 3.46
N ASN A 46 10.79 -19.14 4.22
CA ASN A 46 10.86 -20.20 5.25
C ASN A 46 10.59 -19.68 6.66
N LYS A 47 10.66 -18.36 6.88
CA LYS A 47 10.54 -17.72 8.19
C LYS A 47 9.43 -16.69 8.17
N LEU A 48 8.71 -16.63 9.27
CA LEU A 48 7.60 -15.71 9.49
C LEU A 48 7.77 -15.03 10.84
N LYS A 49 7.53 -13.71 10.89
CA LYS A 49 7.52 -12.89 12.09
C LYS A 49 6.35 -11.93 12.03
N THR A 50 5.78 -11.57 13.17
CA THR A 50 4.80 -10.49 13.27
C THR A 50 5.45 -9.21 13.81
N PHE A 51 4.93 -8.05 13.42
CA PHE A 51 5.38 -6.75 13.90
C PHE A 51 4.23 -5.75 13.88
N SER A 52 4.33 -4.69 14.67
CA SER A 52 3.34 -3.60 14.59
C SER A 52 3.53 -2.82 13.28
N PHE A 53 2.48 -2.72 12.45
CA PHE A 53 2.52 -1.89 11.24
C PHE A 53 2.34 -0.40 11.63
N SER A 54 3.33 0.14 12.30
CA SER A 54 3.41 1.52 12.80
C SER A 54 4.83 2.05 12.70
N LYS A 55 5.04 3.34 12.89
CA LYS A 55 6.40 3.90 12.91
C LYS A 55 7.29 3.26 13.97
N GLU A 56 6.71 2.89 15.13
CA GLU A 56 7.45 2.22 16.22
C GLU A 56 7.83 0.80 15.83
N GLY A 57 6.93 0.06 15.15
CA GLY A 57 7.22 -1.29 14.68
C GLY A 57 8.29 -1.31 13.59
N PHE A 58 8.23 -0.40 12.62
CA PHE A 58 9.29 -0.27 11.62
C PHE A 58 10.61 0.21 12.23
N LEU A 59 10.58 1.12 13.20
CA LEU A 59 11.78 1.49 13.94
C LEU A 59 12.41 0.27 14.62
N GLY A 60 11.59 -0.59 15.23
CA GLY A 60 12.05 -1.86 15.81
C GLY A 60 12.76 -2.74 14.77
N LEU A 61 12.18 -2.87 13.56
CA LEU A 61 12.82 -3.61 12.46
C LEU A 61 14.15 -2.96 12.04
N PHE A 62 14.23 -1.63 11.93
CA PHE A 62 15.48 -0.94 11.58
C PHE A 62 16.59 -1.19 12.59
N LEU A 63 16.26 -1.22 13.88
CA LEU A 63 17.23 -1.50 14.95
C LEU A 63 17.74 -2.95 14.96
N GLU A 64 16.97 -3.88 14.40
CA GLU A 64 17.44 -5.27 14.19
C GLU A 64 18.41 -5.38 12.99
N LEU A 65 18.28 -4.49 11.99
CA LEU A 65 19.13 -4.53 10.80
C LEU A 65 20.55 -4.05 11.10
N LYS A 66 21.52 -4.88 10.79
CA LYS A 66 22.95 -4.57 11.01
C LYS A 66 23.57 -4.05 9.71
N GLY A 67 23.26 -2.81 9.34
CA GLY A 67 23.77 -2.23 8.11
C GLY A 67 23.16 -0.89 7.76
N LYS A 68 23.53 -0.38 6.61
CA LYS A 68 23.06 0.89 6.07
C LYS A 68 21.72 0.70 5.38
N ILE A 69 20.75 1.53 5.73
CA ILE A 69 19.37 1.43 5.27
C ILE A 69 19.08 2.53 4.27
N ALA A 70 18.47 2.14 3.14
CA ALA A 70 17.83 3.06 2.21
C ALA A 70 16.32 2.84 2.19
N ILE A 71 15.56 3.93 1.97
CA ILE A 71 14.11 3.90 1.92
C ILE A 71 13.65 4.71 0.71
N SER A 72 12.79 4.12 -0.13
CA SER A 72 12.09 4.88 -1.16
C SER A 72 11.07 5.82 -0.52
N VAL A 73 11.06 7.10 -0.94
CA VAL A 73 10.02 8.04 -0.48
C VAL A 73 8.62 7.66 -0.99
N GLY A 74 8.54 6.68 -1.90
CA GLY A 74 7.30 6.07 -2.39
C GLY A 74 6.63 5.08 -1.42
N GLU A 75 7.25 4.79 -0.27
CA GLU A 75 6.77 3.84 0.72
C GLU A 75 5.64 4.39 1.61
N SER A 76 5.08 3.52 2.46
CA SER A 76 3.99 3.87 3.38
C SER A 76 4.38 4.96 4.39
N GLU A 77 3.39 5.72 4.85
CA GLU A 77 3.60 6.79 5.84
C GLU A 77 4.26 6.26 7.12
N ALA A 78 3.84 5.09 7.58
CA ALA A 78 4.41 4.47 8.80
C ALA A 78 5.91 4.21 8.65
N LEU A 79 6.34 3.72 7.49
CA LEU A 79 7.75 3.44 7.20
C LEU A 79 8.56 4.73 7.04
N ILE A 80 8.02 5.75 6.38
CA ILE A 80 8.66 7.05 6.23
C ILE A 80 8.85 7.74 7.59
N GLU A 81 7.83 7.75 8.43
CA GLU A 81 7.91 8.35 9.77
C GLU A 81 8.87 7.57 10.69
N ALA A 82 8.98 6.24 10.50
CA ALA A 82 10.00 5.44 11.17
C ALA A 82 11.41 5.82 10.74
N GLY A 83 11.64 6.04 9.44
CA GLY A 83 12.94 6.51 8.91
C GLY A 83 13.34 7.86 9.50
N LYS A 84 12.43 8.83 9.54
CA LYS A 84 12.67 10.15 10.16
C LYS A 84 12.95 10.02 11.66
N LEU A 85 12.23 9.14 12.37
CA LEU A 85 12.49 8.87 13.78
C LEU A 85 13.87 8.25 13.98
N TYR A 86 14.27 7.30 13.13
CA TYR A 86 15.59 6.67 13.14
C TYR A 86 16.71 7.72 12.95
N GLU A 87 16.54 8.65 12.01
CA GLU A 87 17.48 9.79 11.82
C GLU A 87 17.53 10.70 13.05
N SER A 88 16.40 10.96 13.72
CA SER A 88 16.38 11.79 14.95
C SER A 88 17.12 11.14 16.13
N LEU A 89 17.35 9.83 16.09
CA LEU A 89 18.15 9.08 17.05
C LEU A 89 19.66 9.05 16.69
N GLY A 90 20.06 9.77 15.63
CA GLY A 90 21.46 9.88 15.20
C GLY A 90 21.90 8.81 14.19
N PHE A 91 21.02 8.00 13.69
CA PHE A 91 21.29 7.05 12.62
C PHE A 91 21.10 7.72 11.24
N HIS A 92 21.58 7.08 10.19
CA HIS A 92 21.48 7.60 8.82
C HIS A 92 20.55 6.76 7.96
N ILE A 93 19.69 7.43 7.17
CA ILE A 93 18.86 6.83 6.12
C ILE A 93 19.26 7.43 4.77
N THR A 94 19.45 6.59 3.76
CA THR A 94 19.56 7.03 2.37
C THR A 94 18.16 7.07 1.76
N TRP A 95 17.67 8.26 1.44
CA TRP A 95 16.36 8.44 0.81
C TRP A 95 16.46 8.30 -0.71
N ILE A 96 15.60 7.47 -1.30
CA ILE A 96 15.49 7.31 -2.77
C ILE A 96 14.24 8.03 -3.24
N ASN A 97 14.42 9.04 -4.08
CA ASN A 97 13.37 9.96 -4.49
C ASN A 97 12.46 9.41 -5.60
N LEU A 98 11.32 10.09 -5.80
CA LEU A 98 10.45 9.88 -6.95
C LEU A 98 10.79 10.89 -8.06
N ASN A 99 10.66 10.44 -9.29
CA ASN A 99 10.61 11.32 -10.46
C ASN A 99 9.25 12.01 -10.58
N LYS A 100 9.14 13.03 -11.39
CA LYS A 100 7.88 13.76 -11.60
C LYS A 100 6.77 12.92 -12.22
N ASP A 101 7.12 11.82 -12.89
CA ASP A 101 6.17 10.83 -13.45
C ASP A 101 5.71 9.78 -12.40
N GLY A 102 6.13 9.90 -11.15
CA GLY A 102 5.78 9.03 -10.04
C GLY A 102 6.60 7.74 -9.94
N LYS A 103 7.58 7.53 -10.81
CA LYS A 103 8.51 6.40 -10.74
C LYS A 103 9.59 6.64 -9.70
N VAL A 104 9.99 5.57 -9.02
CA VAL A 104 11.17 5.63 -8.14
C VAL A 104 12.43 5.89 -8.99
N ASN A 105 13.25 6.83 -8.55
CA ASN A 105 14.51 7.15 -9.22
C ASN A 105 15.57 6.09 -8.91
N LEU A 106 15.49 4.95 -9.57
CA LEU A 106 16.40 3.83 -9.34
C LEU A 106 17.87 4.17 -9.60
N PHE A 107 18.17 5.19 -10.43
CA PHE A 107 19.56 5.63 -10.67
C PHE A 107 20.23 6.15 -9.40
N GLU A 108 19.48 6.62 -8.41
CA GLU A 108 20.02 7.01 -7.11
C GLU A 108 20.60 5.82 -6.32
N LEU A 109 20.33 4.59 -6.73
CA LEU A 109 20.93 3.38 -6.12
C LEU A 109 22.37 3.13 -6.61
N GLU A 110 22.74 3.68 -7.76
CA GLU A 110 24.07 3.46 -8.32
C GLU A 110 25.15 4.01 -7.38
N ASN A 111 26.18 3.21 -7.13
CA ASN A 111 27.31 3.55 -6.26
C ASN A 111 26.95 3.86 -4.79
N GLN A 112 25.73 3.57 -4.35
CA GLN A 112 25.37 3.69 -2.95
C GLN A 112 25.87 2.48 -2.18
N ASN A 113 26.51 2.74 -1.04
CA ASN A 113 26.90 1.68 -0.10
C ASN A 113 25.75 1.45 0.90
N ILE A 114 24.78 0.64 0.48
CA ILE A 114 23.59 0.26 1.26
C ILE A 114 23.53 -1.27 1.41
N ASP A 115 23.05 -1.72 2.56
CA ASP A 115 22.91 -3.16 2.86
C ASP A 115 21.44 -3.58 2.75
N PHE A 116 20.50 -2.68 3.08
CA PHE A 116 19.06 -2.92 3.07
C PHE A 116 18.32 -1.79 2.36
N LEU A 117 17.42 -2.15 1.47
CA LEU A 117 16.59 -1.23 0.71
C LEU A 117 15.10 -1.53 0.94
N PHE A 118 14.38 -0.60 1.55
CA PHE A 118 12.91 -0.65 1.58
C PHE A 118 12.36 -0.08 0.27
N LEU A 119 11.90 -0.98 -0.58
CA LEU A 119 11.39 -0.68 -1.92
C LEU A 119 10.31 -1.67 -2.29
N SER A 120 9.09 -1.17 -2.44
CA SER A 120 7.94 -1.98 -2.88
C SER A 120 7.84 -2.01 -4.42
N SER A 121 7.20 -3.04 -4.95
CA SER A 121 6.95 -3.17 -6.40
C SER A 121 5.92 -2.17 -6.93
N TYR A 122 5.44 -1.27 -6.10
CA TYR A 122 4.54 -0.17 -6.44
C TYR A 122 4.72 1.00 -5.46
N VAL A 123 4.47 2.21 -5.95
CA VAL A 123 4.48 3.45 -5.15
C VAL A 123 3.12 3.60 -4.46
N MET A 124 3.11 3.96 -3.18
CA MET A 124 1.87 4.23 -2.45
C MET A 124 1.06 5.36 -3.12
N ASP A 125 -0.23 5.43 -2.87
CA ASP A 125 -1.21 6.39 -3.40
C ASP A 125 -1.41 6.33 -4.92
N THR A 126 -0.33 6.41 -5.71
CA THR A 126 -0.38 6.45 -7.18
C THR A 126 -0.43 5.07 -7.83
N PHE A 127 0.04 4.03 -7.12
CA PHE A 127 0.16 2.66 -7.60
C PHE A 127 1.07 2.49 -8.85
N VAL A 128 1.99 3.41 -9.08
CA VAL A 128 3.00 3.30 -10.15
C VAL A 128 3.89 2.11 -9.86
N LYS A 129 4.06 1.23 -10.86
CA LYS A 129 4.88 0.02 -10.74
C LYS A 129 6.35 0.35 -10.62
N THR A 130 7.05 -0.39 -9.77
CA THR A 130 8.49 -0.33 -9.58
C THR A 130 9.08 -1.70 -9.87
N SER A 131 10.10 -1.77 -10.73
CA SER A 131 10.77 -3.02 -11.07
C SER A 131 11.81 -3.38 -10.00
N ILE A 132 11.52 -4.37 -9.18
CA ILE A 132 12.47 -4.92 -8.20
C ILE A 132 13.66 -5.57 -8.91
N GLU A 133 13.42 -6.20 -10.06
CA GLU A 133 14.48 -6.80 -10.88
C GLU A 133 15.49 -5.75 -11.38
N GLU A 134 15.02 -4.57 -11.82
CA GLU A 134 15.92 -3.49 -12.24
C GLU A 134 16.69 -2.92 -11.04
N ALA A 135 16.04 -2.74 -9.90
CA ALA A 135 16.71 -2.30 -8.68
C ALA A 135 17.84 -3.25 -8.29
N LYS A 136 17.63 -4.57 -8.37
CA LYS A 136 18.68 -5.58 -8.09
C LYS A 136 19.87 -5.54 -9.05
N LYS A 137 19.75 -4.97 -10.23
CA LYS A 137 20.88 -4.77 -11.15
C LYS A 137 21.76 -3.58 -10.74
N LEU A 138 21.19 -2.64 -9.97
CA LEU A 138 21.86 -1.40 -9.55
C LEU A 138 22.42 -1.45 -8.14
N THR A 139 21.96 -2.40 -7.30
CA THR A 139 22.45 -2.55 -5.94
C THR A 139 22.50 -4.01 -5.51
N SER A 140 23.43 -4.33 -4.61
CA SER A 140 23.51 -5.63 -3.93
C SER A 140 22.72 -5.67 -2.63
N ALA A 141 22.05 -4.57 -2.26
CA ALA A 141 21.25 -4.49 -1.04
C ALA A 141 20.13 -5.53 -1.01
N LYS A 142 19.80 -6.04 0.18
CA LYS A 142 18.62 -6.87 0.38
C LYS A 142 17.36 -5.99 0.28
N ILE A 143 16.44 -6.36 -0.63
CA ILE A 143 15.23 -5.60 -0.88
C ILE A 143 14.08 -6.11 -0.01
N ILE A 144 13.48 -5.19 0.75
CA ILE A 144 12.37 -5.40 1.69
C ILE A 144 11.15 -4.68 1.15
N SER A 145 10.10 -5.43 0.76
CA SER A 145 8.96 -4.90 0.01
C SER A 145 7.63 -5.09 0.72
N ASN A 146 6.74 -4.10 0.60
CA ASN A 146 5.33 -4.27 0.93
C ASN A 146 4.63 -5.08 -0.18
N ALA A 147 4.15 -6.26 0.16
CA ALA A 147 3.49 -7.16 -0.78
C ALA A 147 1.94 -7.16 -0.66
N SER A 148 1.36 -6.21 0.10
CA SER A 148 -0.09 -6.18 0.36
C SER A 148 -0.94 -5.99 -0.89
N ALA A 149 -0.47 -5.20 -1.86
CA ALA A 149 -1.17 -4.97 -3.12
C ALA A 149 -0.55 -5.74 -4.29
N ASN A 150 0.76 -5.92 -4.29
CA ASN A 150 1.47 -6.61 -5.35
C ASN A 150 2.71 -7.33 -4.80
N PHE A 151 2.78 -8.64 -5.01
CA PHE A 151 3.95 -9.45 -4.63
C PHE A 151 4.93 -9.55 -5.80
N ASP A 152 6.20 -9.22 -5.55
CA ASP A 152 7.30 -9.47 -6.49
C ASP A 152 8.26 -10.51 -5.91
N LYS A 153 8.41 -11.62 -6.62
CA LYS A 153 9.27 -12.75 -6.22
C LYS A 153 10.76 -12.42 -6.10
N ASN A 154 11.18 -11.29 -6.68
CA ASN A 154 12.57 -10.85 -6.61
C ASN A 154 12.88 -10.11 -5.29
N SER A 155 11.89 -9.86 -4.44
CA SER A 155 12.11 -9.30 -3.09
C SER A 155 12.80 -10.32 -2.19
N ASP A 156 13.76 -9.88 -1.37
CA ASP A 156 14.47 -10.75 -0.40
C ASP A 156 13.70 -10.92 0.90
N VAL A 157 12.89 -9.93 1.24
CA VAL A 157 11.96 -9.91 2.37
C VAL A 157 10.67 -9.27 1.92
N VAL A 158 9.53 -9.78 2.38
CA VAL A 158 8.24 -9.14 2.15
C VAL A 158 7.47 -8.95 3.44
N PHE A 159 6.69 -7.89 3.50
CA PHE A 159 5.78 -7.64 4.61
C PHE A 159 4.38 -7.29 4.10
N PHE A 160 3.38 -7.51 4.97
CA PHE A 160 1.97 -7.28 4.67
C PHE A 160 1.37 -6.33 5.69
N ASP A 161 0.61 -5.36 5.17
CA ASP A 161 -0.23 -4.45 5.94
C ASP A 161 -1.62 -5.08 6.14
N ASN A 162 -1.85 -5.64 7.30
CA ASN A 162 -3.12 -6.29 7.60
C ASN A 162 -4.30 -5.31 7.59
N TYR A 163 -4.10 -4.04 7.97
CA TYR A 163 -5.17 -3.07 7.88
C TYR A 163 -5.69 -2.92 6.44
N LYS A 164 -4.78 -2.89 5.45
CA LYS A 164 -5.15 -2.85 4.02
C LYS A 164 -5.82 -4.15 3.56
N LEU A 165 -5.37 -5.29 4.07
CA LEU A 165 -5.86 -6.60 3.63
C LEU A 165 -7.19 -7.00 4.26
N ILE A 166 -7.37 -6.75 5.55
CA ILE A 166 -8.52 -7.24 6.34
C ILE A 166 -9.40 -6.13 6.93
N GLY A 167 -8.96 -4.88 6.90
CA GLY A 167 -9.70 -3.74 7.46
C GLY A 167 -9.62 -3.61 8.99
N PHE A 168 -8.75 -4.39 9.65
CA PHE A 168 -8.52 -4.35 11.09
C PHE A 168 -7.08 -3.99 11.41
N ASN A 169 -6.90 -3.26 12.48
CA ASN A 169 -5.58 -2.95 13.02
C ASN A 169 -5.06 -4.13 13.84
N THR A 170 -4.35 -5.03 13.18
CA THR A 170 -3.63 -6.16 13.75
C THR A 170 -2.16 -6.03 13.40
N SER A 171 -1.31 -6.92 13.93
CA SER A 171 0.10 -6.99 13.55
C SER A 171 0.27 -7.20 12.05
N GLY A 172 1.28 -6.58 11.45
CA GLY A 172 1.75 -6.95 10.12
C GLY A 172 2.47 -8.29 10.15
N VAL A 173 2.56 -8.92 8.98
CA VAL A 173 3.29 -10.19 8.79
C VAL A 173 4.52 -9.93 7.95
N LEU A 174 5.68 -10.43 8.40
CA LEU A 174 6.98 -10.32 7.74
C LEU A 174 7.46 -11.72 7.35
N LEU A 175 7.86 -11.90 6.09
CA LEU A 175 8.38 -13.16 5.55
C LEU A 175 9.82 -12.98 5.05
N PHE A 176 10.71 -13.90 5.40
CA PHE A 176 12.13 -13.85 5.01
C PHE A 176 12.78 -15.23 5.04
N ASN A 177 14.00 -15.35 4.51
CA ASN A 177 14.74 -16.60 4.45
C ASN A 177 16.01 -16.59 5.29
N ASP A 178 16.77 -15.50 5.25
CA ASP A 178 18.05 -15.34 5.88
C ASP A 178 17.92 -15.00 7.38
N GLU A 179 19.04 -14.98 8.12
CA GLU A 179 19.11 -14.52 9.52
C GLU A 179 19.14 -12.97 9.64
N ILE A 180 18.31 -12.28 8.83
CA ILE A 180 18.22 -10.82 8.82
C ILE A 180 17.52 -10.30 10.07
N PHE A 181 16.46 -11.00 10.48
CA PHE A 181 15.68 -10.67 11.67
C PHE A 181 15.73 -11.83 12.69
N SER A 182 15.69 -11.47 13.96
CA SER A 182 15.58 -12.46 15.03
C SER A 182 14.18 -13.09 15.03
N LEU A 183 14.13 -14.41 15.14
CA LEU A 183 12.89 -15.17 15.41
C LEU A 183 12.60 -15.30 16.91
N LEU A 184 13.60 -15.03 17.76
CA LEU A 184 13.42 -15.08 19.21
C LEU A 184 12.68 -13.82 19.67
N GLU A 185 11.38 -13.92 19.72
CA GLU A 185 10.52 -12.84 20.23
C GLU A 185 10.35 -12.99 21.75
N VAL A 186 10.64 -11.90 22.46
CA VAL A 186 10.21 -11.74 23.84
C VAL A 186 8.77 -11.26 23.80
N GLY A 187 7.81 -12.17 23.81
CA GLY A 187 6.39 -11.85 23.70
C GLY A 187 5.61 -12.91 22.95
N LYS A 188 4.35 -12.57 22.65
CA LYS A 188 3.45 -13.48 21.92
C LYS A 188 3.41 -13.10 20.45
N ILE A 189 3.46 -14.09 19.56
CA ILE A 189 3.17 -13.92 18.16
C ILE A 189 1.66 -13.67 17.98
N ASP A 190 1.29 -12.71 17.15
CA ASP A 190 -0.10 -12.46 16.79
C ASP A 190 -0.58 -13.49 15.74
N SER A 191 -0.93 -14.68 16.22
CA SER A 191 -1.37 -15.79 15.37
C SER A 191 -2.67 -15.48 14.61
N LEU A 192 -3.54 -14.66 15.20
CA LEU A 192 -4.76 -14.20 14.54
C LEU A 192 -4.42 -13.33 13.32
N ALA A 193 -3.48 -12.40 13.47
CA ALA A 193 -2.99 -11.59 12.36
C ALA A 193 -2.43 -12.45 11.23
N VAL A 194 -1.63 -13.46 11.57
CA VAL A 194 -1.04 -14.42 10.60
C VAL A 194 -2.12 -15.15 9.83
N LYS A 195 -3.14 -15.69 10.53
CA LYS A 195 -4.25 -16.41 9.91
C LYS A 195 -5.09 -15.51 9.00
N LEU A 196 -5.51 -14.35 9.50
CA LEU A 196 -6.37 -13.42 8.76
C LEU A 196 -5.65 -12.85 7.52
N CYS A 197 -4.36 -12.56 7.65
CA CYS A 197 -3.53 -12.13 6.52
C CYS A 197 -3.50 -13.20 5.42
N LEU A 198 -3.23 -14.45 5.77
CA LEU A 198 -3.19 -15.56 4.82
C LEU A 198 -4.54 -15.75 4.11
N ASP A 199 -5.64 -15.72 4.86
CA ASP A 199 -6.98 -15.86 4.30
C ASP A 199 -7.32 -14.71 3.35
N ALA A 200 -6.95 -13.47 3.71
CA ALA A 200 -7.13 -12.32 2.83
C ALA A 200 -6.34 -12.46 1.54
N LEU A 201 -5.07 -12.87 1.62
CA LEU A 201 -4.20 -13.05 0.44
C LEU A 201 -4.69 -14.16 -0.48
N LYS A 202 -5.20 -15.27 0.08
CA LYS A 202 -5.82 -16.37 -0.71
C LYS A 202 -7.09 -15.92 -1.44
N ASN A 203 -7.86 -15.03 -0.84
CA ASN A 203 -9.12 -14.55 -1.40
C ASN A 203 -8.98 -13.22 -2.17
N GLN A 204 -7.77 -12.69 -2.29
CA GLN A 204 -7.50 -11.47 -3.03
C GLN A 204 -7.68 -11.73 -4.53
N ASN A 205 -8.70 -11.09 -5.11
CA ASN A 205 -9.01 -11.23 -6.53
C ASN A 205 -9.14 -9.84 -7.15
N PHE A 206 -8.14 -9.44 -7.93
CA PHE A 206 -8.12 -8.14 -8.58
C PHE A 206 -8.85 -8.17 -9.93
N ASN A 207 -9.57 -7.09 -10.23
CA ASN A 207 -10.27 -6.93 -11.50
C ASN A 207 -9.44 -6.07 -12.46
N TYR A 208 -8.90 -6.71 -13.48
CA TYR A 208 -8.03 -6.09 -14.50
C TYR A 208 -8.79 -5.35 -15.60
N LYS A 209 -10.11 -5.55 -15.73
CA LYS A 209 -10.92 -4.98 -16.82
C LYS A 209 -11.48 -3.60 -16.48
N LEU A 210 -11.80 -3.36 -15.21
CA LEU A 210 -12.51 -2.16 -14.78
C LEU A 210 -11.71 -0.87 -14.99
N LYS A 211 -10.38 -0.93 -14.89
CA LYS A 211 -9.50 0.24 -15.08
C LYS A 211 -9.75 0.93 -16.42
N ALA A 212 -9.72 0.18 -17.50
CA ALA A 212 -9.91 0.73 -18.85
C ALA A 212 -11.31 1.34 -19.03
N ILE A 213 -12.33 0.65 -18.53
CA ILE A 213 -13.73 1.10 -18.63
C ILE A 213 -13.94 2.38 -17.82
N PHE A 214 -13.46 2.43 -16.58
CA PHE A 214 -13.56 3.65 -15.76
C PHE A 214 -12.76 4.81 -16.36
N LEU A 215 -11.56 4.55 -16.86
CA LEU A 215 -10.72 5.57 -17.49
C LEU A 215 -11.42 6.25 -18.68
N GLU A 216 -12.03 5.45 -19.55
CA GLU A 216 -12.78 5.93 -20.73
C GLU A 216 -13.98 6.77 -20.30
N LYS A 217 -14.86 6.22 -19.44
CA LYS A 217 -16.07 6.89 -18.99
C LYS A 217 -15.79 8.16 -18.17
N LEU A 218 -14.75 8.18 -17.33
CA LEU A 218 -14.35 9.36 -16.57
C LEU A 218 -13.81 10.46 -17.50
N LYS A 219 -13.00 10.11 -18.52
CA LYS A 219 -12.52 11.08 -19.51
C LYS A 219 -13.67 11.68 -20.32
N GLU A 220 -14.59 10.84 -20.79
CA GLU A 220 -15.76 11.29 -21.53
C GLU A 220 -16.62 12.27 -20.71
N LYS A 221 -16.89 11.94 -19.44
CA LYS A 221 -17.80 12.71 -18.58
C LYS A 221 -17.18 13.98 -18.01
N LEU A 222 -15.92 13.94 -17.61
CA LEU A 222 -15.21 15.02 -16.91
C LEU A 222 -14.43 15.94 -17.87
N GLN A 223 -14.10 15.45 -19.06
CA GLN A 223 -13.37 16.18 -20.11
C GLN A 223 -12.09 16.85 -19.57
N GLU A 224 -11.93 18.17 -19.73
CA GLU A 224 -10.78 18.94 -19.28
C GLU A 224 -10.67 19.11 -17.76
N ASN A 225 -11.68 18.66 -16.99
CA ASN A 225 -11.67 18.75 -15.52
C ASN A 225 -10.94 17.60 -14.84
N ILE A 226 -10.69 16.48 -15.56
CA ILE A 226 -9.85 15.39 -15.10
C ILE A 226 -8.44 15.54 -15.65
N TYR A 227 -7.44 15.20 -14.83
CA TYR A 227 -6.04 15.13 -15.25
C TYR A 227 -5.33 13.98 -14.53
N PHE A 228 -4.14 13.62 -15.00
CA PHE A 228 -3.42 12.47 -14.48
C PHE A 228 -2.04 12.92 -13.98
N PHE A 229 -1.73 12.62 -12.73
CA PHE A 229 -0.42 12.86 -12.15
C PHE A 229 0.63 11.89 -12.70
N VAL A 230 0.18 10.67 -13.04
CA VAL A 230 0.99 9.57 -13.53
C VAL A 230 0.34 8.95 -14.77
N ASN A 231 1.15 8.31 -15.62
CA ASN A 231 0.60 7.57 -16.74
C ASN A 231 -0.14 6.32 -16.22
N SER A 232 -1.42 6.19 -16.58
CA SER A 232 -2.25 5.06 -16.15
C SER A 232 -1.70 3.69 -16.57
N ASN A 233 -0.91 3.62 -17.66
CA ASN A 233 -0.28 2.38 -18.11
C ASN A 233 0.88 1.93 -17.20
N ASP A 234 1.48 2.87 -16.47
CA ASP A 234 2.58 2.60 -15.55
C ASP A 234 2.09 2.19 -14.14
N THR A 235 0.78 2.25 -13.88
CA THR A 235 0.20 1.85 -12.59
C THR A 235 -0.25 0.38 -12.61
N LEU A 236 -0.50 -0.19 -11.42
CA LEU A 236 -1.08 -1.53 -11.31
C LEU A 236 -2.36 -1.64 -12.14
N GLU A 237 -2.58 -2.80 -12.76
CA GLU A 237 -3.64 -3.03 -13.73
C GLU A 237 -5.05 -2.89 -13.12
N TYR A 238 -5.17 -3.04 -11.81
CA TYR A 238 -6.41 -2.95 -11.04
C TYR A 238 -6.50 -1.67 -10.20
N SER A 239 -5.77 -0.64 -10.61
CA SER A 239 -5.80 0.68 -9.95
C SER A 239 -5.84 1.81 -10.97
N LEU A 240 -6.45 2.93 -10.56
CA LEU A 240 -6.52 4.16 -11.34
C LEU A 240 -6.30 5.35 -10.41
N HIS A 241 -5.35 6.21 -10.78
CA HIS A 241 -5.04 7.43 -10.05
C HIS A 241 -5.22 8.66 -10.95
N PHE A 242 -5.90 9.69 -10.44
CA PHE A 242 -6.19 10.91 -11.20
C PHE A 242 -6.44 12.10 -10.27
N GLY A 243 -6.50 13.30 -10.84
CA GLY A 243 -6.87 14.53 -10.17
C GLY A 243 -8.10 15.19 -10.77
N LEU A 244 -8.84 15.95 -9.96
CA LEU A 244 -9.97 16.75 -10.40
C LEU A 244 -9.70 18.24 -10.13
N LYS A 245 -9.83 19.09 -11.15
CA LYS A 245 -9.56 20.52 -11.06
C LYS A 245 -10.57 21.23 -10.16
N GLY A 246 -10.09 22.16 -9.34
CA GLY A 246 -10.93 23.10 -8.58
C GLY A 246 -11.62 22.53 -7.36
N ILE A 247 -11.31 21.29 -6.92
CA ILE A 247 -11.90 20.70 -5.72
C ILE A 247 -10.83 20.03 -4.84
N LYS A 248 -11.15 19.88 -3.57
CA LYS A 248 -10.38 19.02 -2.67
C LYS A 248 -10.99 17.61 -2.69
N ALA A 249 -10.19 16.59 -2.97
CA ALA A 249 -10.66 15.20 -3.07
C ALA A 249 -11.45 14.73 -1.84
N ARG A 250 -11.09 15.19 -0.64
CA ARG A 250 -11.81 14.86 0.61
C ARG A 250 -13.30 15.27 0.59
N GLU A 251 -13.64 16.34 -0.11
CA GLU A 251 -15.04 16.80 -0.22
C GLU A 251 -15.84 15.83 -1.08
N LEU A 252 -15.24 15.39 -2.18
CA LEU A 252 -15.83 14.38 -3.05
C LEU A 252 -15.95 13.02 -2.36
N ILE A 253 -14.92 12.58 -1.64
CA ILE A 253 -14.91 11.33 -0.87
C ILE A 253 -16.10 11.31 0.11
N ARG A 254 -16.28 12.39 0.88
CA ARG A 254 -17.37 12.50 1.85
C ARG A 254 -18.76 12.49 1.20
N THR A 255 -18.92 13.23 0.11
CA THR A 255 -20.22 13.30 -0.57
C THR A 255 -20.56 12.01 -1.31
N LEU A 256 -19.59 11.29 -1.87
CA LEU A 256 -19.78 9.98 -2.48
C LEU A 256 -20.12 8.91 -1.44
N ALA A 257 -19.52 8.97 -0.25
CA ALA A 257 -19.81 8.03 0.84
C ALA A 257 -21.29 8.09 1.26
N LEU A 258 -21.95 9.26 1.20
CA LEU A 258 -23.39 9.40 1.43
C LEU A 258 -24.24 8.68 0.36
N ASN A 259 -23.67 8.38 -0.78
CA ASN A 259 -24.30 7.59 -1.85
C ASN A 259 -23.84 6.12 -1.85
N ASN A 260 -23.21 5.67 -0.76
CA ASN A 260 -22.63 4.33 -0.64
C ASN A 260 -21.54 4.01 -1.70
N ILE A 261 -20.81 5.03 -2.17
CA ILE A 261 -19.65 4.91 -3.06
C ILE A 261 -18.41 5.32 -2.28
N PHE A 262 -17.49 4.38 -2.10
CA PHE A 262 -16.28 4.58 -1.30
C PHE A 262 -15.05 4.63 -2.21
N ILE A 263 -14.39 5.77 -2.21
CA ILE A 263 -13.15 6.06 -2.95
C ILE A 263 -12.08 6.54 -1.95
N SER A 264 -10.87 6.74 -2.42
CA SER A 264 -9.75 7.18 -1.59
C SER A 264 -8.93 8.26 -2.29
N ASN A 265 -8.09 8.95 -1.53
CA ASN A 265 -7.08 9.88 -2.06
C ASN A 265 -5.66 9.53 -1.57
N GLY A 266 -5.46 8.32 -1.08
CA GLY A 266 -4.19 7.87 -0.56
C GLY A 266 -4.18 7.59 0.96
N GLU A 267 -3.01 7.27 1.50
CA GLU A 267 -2.84 6.85 2.89
C GLU A 267 -3.21 7.95 3.90
N GLY A 268 -2.91 9.21 3.58
CA GLY A 268 -3.22 10.34 4.46
C GLY A 268 -4.70 10.43 4.82
N CYS A 269 -5.59 10.04 3.91
CA CYS A 269 -7.04 9.99 4.18
C CYS A 269 -7.42 8.80 5.04
N SER A 270 -6.77 7.65 4.84
CA SER A 270 -7.04 6.42 5.60
C SER A 270 -6.71 6.57 7.07
N LEU A 271 -5.73 7.41 7.38
CA LEU A 271 -5.35 7.76 8.75
C LEU A 271 -6.22 8.87 9.37
N GLY A 272 -7.31 9.28 8.69
CA GLY A 272 -8.17 10.38 9.14
C GLY A 272 -7.52 11.76 9.07
N LEU A 273 -6.33 11.86 8.50
CA LEU A 273 -5.59 13.11 8.37
C LEU A 273 -6.06 13.87 7.13
N SER A 274 -6.45 15.13 7.31
CA SER A 274 -6.80 16.04 6.20
C SER A 274 -5.54 16.60 5.50
N LYS A 275 -4.53 15.73 5.28
CA LYS A 275 -3.28 16.11 4.65
C LYS A 275 -3.34 15.91 3.12
N PRO A 276 -2.58 16.68 2.32
CA PRO A 276 -2.37 16.39 0.91
C PRO A 276 -1.61 15.06 0.75
N SER A 277 -1.69 14.45 -0.44
CA SER A 277 -0.86 13.26 -0.71
C SER A 277 0.63 13.62 -0.64
N ARG A 278 1.35 12.98 0.27
CA ARG A 278 2.81 13.10 0.42
C ARG A 278 3.53 12.62 -0.85
N ILE A 279 3.00 11.57 -1.47
CA ILE A 279 3.56 11.01 -2.71
C ILE A 279 3.53 12.07 -3.82
N ILE A 280 2.40 12.71 -4.03
CA ILE A 280 2.25 13.74 -5.07
C ILE A 280 3.15 14.95 -4.78
N GLN A 281 3.31 15.33 -3.49
CA GLN A 281 4.26 16.39 -3.11
C GLN A 281 5.71 15.97 -3.39
N ASN A 282 6.10 14.73 -3.12
CA ASN A 282 7.44 14.21 -3.43
C ASN A 282 7.71 14.13 -4.95
N MET A 283 6.67 14.08 -5.79
CA MET A 283 6.78 14.21 -7.24
C MET A 283 6.98 15.68 -7.69
N GLY A 284 7.01 16.65 -6.76
CA GLY A 284 7.23 18.07 -7.03
C GLY A 284 5.98 18.89 -7.31
N TYR A 285 4.79 18.39 -6.98
CA TYR A 285 3.54 19.16 -7.03
C TYR A 285 3.33 19.96 -5.74
N ASP A 286 2.68 21.12 -5.87
CA ASP A 286 2.30 21.94 -4.73
C ASP A 286 1.22 21.29 -3.86
N GLU A 287 1.03 21.83 -2.66
CA GLU A 287 0.06 21.32 -1.68
C GLU A 287 -1.37 21.36 -2.21
N GLN A 288 -1.77 22.44 -2.89
CA GLN A 288 -3.13 22.60 -3.39
C GLN A 288 -3.46 21.55 -4.45
N THR A 289 -2.56 21.35 -5.41
CA THR A 289 -2.67 20.33 -6.45
C THR A 289 -2.69 18.93 -5.86
N SER A 290 -1.84 18.67 -4.84
CA SER A 290 -1.77 17.36 -4.16
C SER A 290 -3.06 17.00 -3.41
N ARG A 291 -3.90 17.97 -3.06
CA ARG A 291 -5.21 17.75 -2.43
C ARG A 291 -6.30 17.28 -3.39
N ASN A 292 -6.05 17.34 -4.69
CA ASN A 292 -7.00 16.99 -5.73
C ASN A 292 -6.97 15.52 -6.13
N ALA A 293 -5.96 14.77 -5.61
CA ALA A 293 -5.68 13.39 -5.97
C ALA A 293 -6.76 12.41 -5.50
N ILE A 294 -7.16 11.51 -6.39
CA ILE A 294 -8.14 10.45 -6.15
C ILE A 294 -7.55 9.12 -6.64
N SER A 295 -7.77 8.07 -5.89
CA SER A 295 -7.34 6.72 -6.22
C SER A 295 -8.52 5.76 -6.20
N PHE A 296 -8.63 4.94 -7.25
CA PHE A 296 -9.52 3.79 -7.34
C PHE A 296 -8.70 2.51 -7.32
N SER A 297 -9.28 1.46 -6.74
CA SER A 297 -8.77 0.09 -6.83
C SER A 297 -9.92 -0.89 -6.98
N PHE A 298 -9.73 -1.89 -7.84
CA PHE A 298 -10.78 -2.76 -8.33
C PHE A 298 -10.54 -4.21 -7.89
N ILE A 299 -11.43 -4.75 -7.08
CA ILE A 299 -11.40 -6.15 -6.64
C ILE A 299 -12.61 -6.91 -7.20
N ASP A 300 -13.81 -6.33 -7.08
CA ASP A 300 -15.04 -7.01 -7.47
C ASP A 300 -15.41 -6.72 -8.94
N ASP A 301 -16.15 -7.64 -9.55
CA ASP A 301 -16.83 -7.38 -10.80
C ASP A 301 -17.96 -6.36 -10.62
N MET A 302 -18.12 -5.50 -11.61
CA MET A 302 -19.20 -4.50 -11.65
C MET A 302 -19.94 -4.59 -12.97
N LYS A 303 -21.27 -4.46 -12.90
CA LYS A 303 -22.12 -4.33 -14.10
C LYS A 303 -21.91 -2.96 -14.72
N ASN A 304 -22.06 -2.87 -16.04
CA ASN A 304 -21.94 -1.58 -16.75
C ASN A 304 -22.87 -0.49 -16.20
N GLU A 305 -24.10 -0.86 -15.81
CA GLU A 305 -25.06 0.05 -15.17
C GLU A 305 -24.54 0.65 -13.86
N ASP A 306 -23.86 -0.16 -13.04
CA ASP A 306 -23.26 0.31 -11.79
C ASP A 306 -22.06 1.23 -12.04
N ILE A 307 -21.26 0.95 -13.08
CA ILE A 307 -20.14 1.81 -13.49
C ILE A 307 -20.66 3.16 -13.96
N GLU A 308 -21.68 3.19 -14.83
CA GLU A 308 -22.31 4.41 -15.31
C GLU A 308 -22.88 5.23 -14.16
N LYS A 309 -23.63 4.58 -13.28
CA LYS A 309 -24.17 5.21 -12.06
C LYS A 309 -23.07 5.84 -11.19
N VAL A 310 -21.94 5.15 -10.98
CA VAL A 310 -20.82 5.71 -10.22
C VAL A 310 -20.26 6.95 -10.89
N VAL A 311 -20.02 6.90 -12.20
CA VAL A 311 -19.44 8.02 -12.97
C VAL A 311 -20.40 9.20 -12.98
N ASP A 312 -21.71 8.97 -13.15
CA ASP A 312 -22.74 10.02 -13.14
C ASP A 312 -22.86 10.69 -11.78
N ILE A 313 -22.90 9.92 -10.70
CA ILE A 313 -22.95 10.47 -9.34
C ILE A 313 -21.66 11.24 -9.02
N LEU A 314 -20.49 10.70 -9.39
CA LEU A 314 -19.22 11.37 -9.20
C LEU A 314 -19.20 12.74 -9.92
N TYR A 315 -19.60 12.76 -11.18
CA TYR A 315 -19.67 13.99 -11.97
C TYR A 315 -20.65 15.01 -11.37
N LEU A 316 -21.85 14.57 -10.97
CA LEU A 316 -22.82 15.43 -10.31
C LEU A 316 -22.26 16.06 -9.03
N LYS A 317 -21.64 15.24 -8.18
CA LYS A 317 -21.03 15.70 -6.92
C LYS A 317 -19.84 16.62 -7.17
N TYR A 318 -19.00 16.30 -8.13
CA TYR A 318 -17.93 17.18 -8.58
C TYR A 318 -18.44 18.57 -8.96
N LYS A 319 -19.48 18.67 -9.82
CA LYS A 319 -20.07 19.94 -10.23
C LYS A 319 -20.66 20.74 -9.05
N GLN A 320 -21.34 20.04 -8.13
CA GLN A 320 -21.90 20.67 -6.92
C GLN A 320 -20.80 21.28 -6.04
N ILE A 321 -19.72 20.53 -5.80
CA ILE A 321 -18.58 21.00 -4.99
C ILE A 321 -17.87 22.17 -5.67
N LYS A 322 -17.63 22.06 -6.98
CA LYS A 322 -16.95 23.11 -7.75
C LYS A 322 -17.73 24.42 -7.69
N ALA A 323 -19.05 24.38 -7.90
CA ALA A 323 -19.91 25.57 -7.83
C ALA A 323 -20.00 26.20 -6.43
N LEU A 324 -19.61 25.48 -5.37
CA LEU A 324 -19.55 26.03 -4.00
C LEU A 324 -18.16 26.62 -3.69
N ASN A 325 -17.14 26.28 -4.47
CA ASN A 325 -15.77 26.73 -4.29
C ASN A 325 -15.43 27.93 -5.20
N ASP A 326 -16.21 28.14 -6.28
CA ASP A 326 -16.14 29.30 -7.18
C ASP A 326 -16.92 30.48 -6.56
#